data_c70671d228a1b3e4716bec5a19298bb3
#
_entry.id   c70671d228a1b3e4716bec5a19298bb3
#
_cell.length_a   1.000
_cell.length_b   1.000
_cell.length_c   1.000
_cell.angle_alpha   90.00
_cell.angle_beta   90.00
_cell.angle_gamma   90.00
#
_symmetry.space_group_name_H-M   'P 1'
#
loop_
_entity.id
_entity.type
_entity.pdbx_description
1 polymer ?
#
loop_
_entity_poly.entity_id
_entity_poly.type
_entity_poly.pdbx_seq_one_letter_code
_entity_poly.pdbx_strand_id
1 'polypeptide(L)' 'RIATGVVTEGATAREALSANNGAMEKLIAGLKESGIEAQDIQTAGLNLNPRYTNPRDNKPPVIDGYQASNTVEVHV' A
#
# COMPACT_ATOMS: atom_id res chain seq x y z
N ARG A 1 -20.38 4.10 1.34
CA ARG A 1 -19.06 3.78 1.89
C ARG A 1 -18.30 2.85 0.94
N ILE A 2 -17.20 3.34 0.44
CA ILE A 2 -16.37 2.61 -0.51
C ILE A 2 -14.99 2.43 0.12
N ALA A 3 -14.47 1.21 0.05
CA ALA A 3 -13.10 0.93 0.49
C ALA A 3 -12.26 0.55 -0.70
N THR A 4 -11.07 1.12 -0.80
CA THR A 4 -10.12 0.78 -1.84
C THR A 4 -8.75 0.58 -1.20
N GLY A 5 -7.90 -0.21 -1.83
CA GLY A 5 -6.60 -0.51 -1.29
C GLY A 5 -5.48 -0.17 -2.25
N VAL A 6 -4.34 0.20 -1.71
CA VAL A 6 -3.13 0.45 -2.47
C VAL A 6 -2.07 -0.53 -2.00
N VAL A 7 -1.52 -1.29 -2.92
CA VAL A 7 -0.47 -2.26 -2.63
C VAL A 7 0.76 -1.89 -3.45
N THR A 8 1.88 -1.70 -2.76
CA THR A 8 3.16 -1.38 -3.42
C THR A 8 4.23 -2.33 -2.93
N GLU A 9 5.24 -2.52 -3.74
CA GLU A 9 6.34 -3.40 -3.42
C GLU A 9 7.67 -2.68 -3.59
N GLY A 10 8.68 -3.10 -2.84
CA GLY A 10 10.01 -2.56 -2.96
C GLY A 10 11.04 -3.54 -2.46
N ALA A 11 12.28 -3.36 -2.86
CA ALA A 11 13.38 -4.21 -2.42
C ALA A 11 13.69 -4.01 -0.92
N THR A 12 13.36 -2.85 -0.39
CA THR A 12 13.52 -2.54 1.03
C THR A 12 12.20 -2.02 1.58
N ALA A 13 12.07 -2.05 2.92
CA ALA A 13 10.88 -1.52 3.58
C ALA A 13 10.70 -0.04 3.25
N ARG A 14 11.78 0.73 3.22
CA ARG A 14 11.73 2.15 2.90
C ARG A 14 11.19 2.38 1.49
N GLU A 15 11.64 1.59 0.53
CA GLU A 15 11.17 1.71 -0.86
C GLU A 15 9.70 1.37 -0.99
N ALA A 16 9.26 0.31 -0.31
CA ALA A 16 7.85 -0.09 -0.33
C ALA A 16 6.97 1.01 0.28
N LEU A 17 7.40 1.57 1.41
CA LEU A 17 6.65 2.65 2.06
C LEU A 17 6.65 3.93 1.23
N SER A 18 7.79 4.28 0.62
CA SER A 18 7.88 5.47 -0.22
C SER A 18 6.98 5.36 -1.43
N ALA A 19 6.97 4.18 -2.07
CA ALA A 19 6.08 3.93 -3.20
C ALA A 19 4.61 3.99 -2.78
N ASN A 20 4.30 3.47 -1.59
CA ASN A 20 2.94 3.51 -1.07
C ASN A 20 2.48 4.94 -0.82
N ASN A 21 3.33 5.75 -0.20
CA ASN A 21 3.02 7.16 0.05
C ASN A 21 2.75 7.92 -1.24
N GLY A 22 3.57 7.71 -2.27
CA GLY A 22 3.37 8.33 -3.57
C GLY A 22 2.07 7.90 -4.23
N ALA A 23 1.76 6.60 -4.16
CA ALA A 23 0.51 6.08 -4.72
C ALA A 23 -0.70 6.63 -3.96
N MET A 24 -0.59 6.75 -2.64
CA MET A 24 -1.66 7.31 -1.80
C MET A 24 -1.91 8.77 -2.12
N GLU A 25 -0.86 9.56 -2.35
CA GLU A 25 -1.02 10.95 -2.73
C GLU A 25 -1.79 11.09 -4.02
N LYS A 26 -1.47 10.26 -5.02
CA LYS A 26 -2.16 10.27 -6.31
C LYS A 26 -3.62 9.84 -6.15
N LEU A 27 -3.86 8.83 -5.34
CA LEU A 27 -5.23 8.36 -5.09
C LEU A 27 -6.07 9.44 -4.44
N ILE A 28 -5.55 10.07 -3.40
CA ILE A 28 -6.27 11.12 -2.68
C ILE A 28 -6.51 12.32 -3.59
N ALA A 29 -5.51 12.71 -4.38
CA ALA A 29 -5.68 13.81 -5.32
C ALA A 29 -6.78 13.51 -6.34
N GLY A 30 -6.81 12.27 -6.86
CA GLY A 30 -7.87 11.86 -7.79
C GLY A 30 -9.25 11.88 -7.17
N LEU A 31 -9.35 11.46 -5.91
CA LEU A 31 -10.63 11.49 -5.20
C LEU A 31 -11.11 12.92 -4.97
N LYS A 32 -10.21 13.82 -4.62
CA LYS A 32 -10.56 15.23 -4.44
C LYS A 32 -11.00 15.87 -5.76
N GLU A 33 -10.35 15.52 -6.85
CA GLU A 33 -10.75 16.00 -8.18
C GLU A 33 -12.15 15.52 -8.57
N SER A 34 -12.54 14.36 -8.05
CA SER A 34 -13.88 13.81 -8.29
C SER A 34 -14.95 14.45 -7.42
N GLY A 35 -14.58 15.42 -6.58
CA GLY A 35 -15.53 16.13 -5.73
C GLY A 35 -15.66 15.57 -4.33
N ILE A 36 -14.84 14.61 -3.96
CA ILE A 36 -14.85 14.04 -2.61
C ILE A 36 -14.01 14.91 -1.69
N GLU A 37 -14.59 15.31 -0.58
CA GLU A 37 -13.87 16.16 0.39
C GLU A 37 -12.87 15.34 1.20
N ALA A 38 -11.79 16.01 1.62
CA ALA A 38 -10.74 15.33 2.39
C ALA A 38 -11.27 14.71 3.69
N GLN A 39 -12.26 15.31 4.30
CA GLN A 39 -12.84 14.79 5.54
C GLN A 39 -13.58 13.47 5.34
N ASP A 40 -13.97 13.17 4.10
CA ASP A 40 -14.67 11.94 3.76
C ASP A 40 -13.70 10.83 3.33
N ILE A 41 -12.41 11.11 3.37
CA ILE A 41 -11.38 10.15 3.01
C ILE A 41 -10.62 9.77 4.28
N GLN A 42 -10.64 8.49 4.63
CA GLN A 42 -9.93 8.00 5.81
C GLN A 42 -9.02 6.84 5.42
N THR A 43 -7.80 6.86 5.95
CA THR A 43 -6.90 5.72 5.80
C THR A 43 -7.16 4.75 6.95
N ALA A 44 -7.48 3.50 6.61
CA ALA A 44 -7.86 2.52 7.62
C ALA A 44 -6.65 1.81 8.24
N GLY A 45 -5.48 1.86 7.59
CA GLY A 45 -4.30 1.26 8.16
C GLY A 45 -3.24 0.96 7.12
N LEU A 46 -2.01 0.96 7.57
CA LEU A 46 -0.85 0.62 6.75
C LEU A 46 -0.27 -0.68 7.29
N ASN A 47 -0.12 -1.66 6.40
CA ASN A 47 0.52 -2.91 6.72
C ASN A 47 1.79 -3.08 5.89
N LEU A 48 2.86 -3.48 6.55
CA LEU A 48 4.12 -3.76 5.89
C LEU A 48 4.48 -5.21 6.14
N ASN A 49 4.57 -5.99 5.08
CA ASN A 49 4.86 -7.40 5.17
C ASN A 49 6.09 -7.74 4.34
N PRO A 50 6.99 -8.56 4.88
CA PRO A 50 8.12 -9.04 4.08
C PRO A 50 7.63 -10.08 3.07
N ARG A 51 8.27 -10.09 1.90
CA ARG A 51 8.00 -11.10 0.89
C ARG A 51 9.11 -12.13 0.91
N TYR A 52 8.72 -13.38 0.95
CA TYR A 52 9.67 -14.49 0.98
C TYR A 52 9.69 -15.21 -0.36
N THR A 53 10.88 -15.57 -0.80
CA THR A 53 11.02 -16.48 -1.93
C THR A 53 11.19 -17.90 -1.40
N ASN A 54 10.62 -18.86 -2.10
CA ASN A 54 10.81 -20.27 -1.79
C ASN A 54 11.84 -20.86 -2.76
N PRO A 55 13.13 -20.87 -2.40
CA PRO A 55 14.12 -21.51 -3.25
C PRO A 55 13.89 -23.02 -3.29
N ARG A 56 14.07 -23.61 -4.46
CA ARG A 56 13.72 -25.00 -4.71
C ARG A 56 14.65 -26.04 -4.05
N ASP A 57 15.75 -25.61 -3.47
CA ASP A 57 16.80 -26.51 -3.03
C ASP A 57 16.88 -26.68 -1.51
N ASN A 58 15.75 -26.88 -0.83
CA ASN A 58 15.70 -27.07 0.62
C ASN A 58 16.38 -25.96 1.43
N LYS A 59 16.55 -24.81 0.82
CA LYS A 59 17.09 -23.65 1.53
C LYS A 59 15.96 -22.93 2.29
N PRO A 60 16.26 -22.31 3.42
CA PRO A 60 15.24 -21.54 4.12
C PRO A 60 14.74 -20.37 3.25
N PRO A 61 13.48 -19.97 3.40
CA PRO A 61 12.98 -18.84 2.65
C PRO A 61 13.77 -17.58 2.96
N VAL A 62 14.06 -16.81 1.91
CA VAL A 62 14.83 -15.59 2.03
C VAL A 62 13.91 -14.42 1.72
N ILE A 63 14.08 -13.32 2.45
CA ILE A 63 13.30 -12.12 2.19
C ILE A 63 13.78 -11.51 0.87
N ASP A 64 12.88 -11.48 -0.11
CA ASP A 64 13.16 -10.96 -1.45
C ASP A 64 12.77 -9.48 -1.57
N GLY A 65 11.94 -9.00 -0.69
CA GLY A 65 11.48 -7.64 -0.72
C GLY A 65 10.42 -7.41 0.33
N TYR A 66 9.75 -6.27 0.23
CA TYR A 66 8.68 -5.90 1.15
C TYR A 66 7.46 -5.45 0.37
N GLN A 67 6.31 -5.68 0.95
CA GLN A 67 5.04 -5.27 0.39
C GLN A 67 4.34 -4.36 1.39
N ALA A 68 3.99 -3.16 0.95
CA ALA A 68 3.24 -2.22 1.77
C ALA A 68 1.81 -2.14 1.23
N SER A 69 0.84 -2.34 2.10
CA SER A 69 -0.56 -2.22 1.71
C SER A 69 -1.24 -1.19 2.61
N ASN A 70 -2.09 -0.38 2.00
CA ASN A 70 -2.81 0.65 2.71
C ASN A 70 -4.26 0.62 2.24
N THR A 71 -5.18 0.75 3.17
CA THR A 71 -6.61 0.75 2.86
C THR A 71 -7.18 2.14 3.09
N VAL A 72 -7.95 2.61 2.13
CA VAL A 72 -8.60 3.92 2.19
C VAL A 72 -10.11 3.69 2.19
N GLU A 73 -10.80 4.30 3.14
CA GLU A 73 -12.26 4.32 3.18
C GLU A 73 -12.74 5.68 2.72
N VAL A 74 -13.70 5.68 1.83
CA VAL A 74 -14.33 6.88 1.31
C VAL A 74 -15.79 6.87 1.71
N HIS A 75 -16.20 7.92 2.36
CA HIS A 75 -17.59 8.10 2.74
C HIS A 75 -18.30 8.91 1.65
N VAL A 76 -19.23 8.29 1.01
CA VAL A 76 -19.97 8.92 -0.09
C VAL A 76 -21.40 9.21 0.34
#